data_b96562a34df8c8678a47b9013a1c11b7
#
_entry.id   b96562a34df8c8678a47b9013a1c11b7
#
_cell.length_a   1.000
_cell.length_b   1.000
_cell.length_c   1.000
_cell.angle_alpha   90.00
_cell.angle_beta   90.00
_cell.angle_gamma   90.00
#
_symmetry.space_group_name_H-M   'P 1'
#
loop_
_entity.id
_entity.type
_entity.pdbx_description
1 polymer ?
#
loop_
_entity_poly.entity_id
_entity_poly.type
_entity_poly.pdbx_seq_one_letter_code
_entity_poly.pdbx_strand_id
1 'polypeptide(L)'
;MKRIQKWSALLMAVTLLFTLAAPAALAAESTVTIKTAEDLAELSRNCTLDTWSQGKTVILENDVDLHGIDFTPIPTFSGTFQGNGHTISGLTLTGSGNVRGLFRYIQTGATVQDLTVMGTIHPNGHQDDLG
;
A
#
# COMPACT_ATOMS: atom_id res chain seq x y z
N MET A 1 34.97 -11.77 38.16
CA MET A 1 35.71 -11.80 36.90
C MET A 1 35.21 -12.86 35.96
N LYS A 2 35.17 -14.07 36.39
CA LYS A 2 34.70 -15.19 35.55
C LYS A 2 33.24 -15.04 35.12
N ARG A 3 32.41 -14.43 35.94
CA ARG A 3 30.99 -14.21 35.61
C ARG A 3 30.82 -13.28 34.40
N ILE A 4 31.66 -12.26 34.31
CA ILE A 4 31.56 -11.28 33.23
C ILE A 4 31.83 -11.95 31.87
N GLN A 5 32.79 -12.86 31.82
CA GLN A 5 33.14 -13.58 30.61
C GLN A 5 31.98 -14.47 30.12
N LYS A 6 31.30 -15.13 31.05
CA LYS A 6 30.17 -15.97 30.72
C LYS A 6 29.03 -15.17 30.15
N TRP A 7 28.79 -14.00 30.69
CA TRP A 7 27.72 -13.11 30.21
C TRP A 7 28.00 -12.61 28.80
N SER A 8 29.24 -12.26 28.53
CA SER A 8 29.64 -11.80 27.20
C SER A 8 29.42 -12.87 26.15
N ALA A 9 29.78 -14.11 26.46
CA ALA A 9 29.57 -15.21 25.54
C ALA A 9 28.08 -15.44 25.25
N LEU A 10 27.24 -15.31 26.25
CA LEU A 10 25.81 -15.47 26.08
C LEU A 10 25.22 -14.40 25.19
N LEU A 11 25.62 -13.16 25.38
CA LEU A 11 25.16 -12.05 24.54
C LEU A 11 25.56 -12.22 23.09
N MET A 12 26.75 -12.69 22.83
CA MET A 12 27.20 -12.93 21.48
C MET A 12 26.41 -14.01 20.78
N ALA A 13 26.06 -15.08 21.50
CA ALA A 13 25.23 -16.15 20.94
C ALA A 13 23.86 -15.66 20.54
N VAL A 14 23.22 -14.84 21.35
CA VAL A 14 21.92 -14.26 21.05
C VAL A 14 21.99 -13.37 19.81
N THR A 15 23.01 -12.55 19.72
CA THR A 15 23.21 -11.67 18.57
C THR A 15 23.37 -12.46 17.28
N LEU A 16 24.09 -13.57 17.32
CA LEU A 16 24.31 -14.41 16.16
C LEU A 16 23.01 -15.01 15.65
N LEU A 17 22.18 -15.51 16.55
CA LEU A 17 20.87 -16.07 16.19
C LEU A 17 19.98 -15.05 15.51
N PHE A 18 19.97 -13.85 16.02
CA PHE A 18 19.20 -12.77 15.45
C PHE A 18 19.64 -12.44 14.02
N THR A 19 20.94 -12.39 13.80
CA THR A 19 21.51 -12.11 12.48
C THR A 19 21.15 -13.16 11.45
N LEU A 20 21.12 -14.42 11.83
CA LEU A 20 20.79 -15.52 10.93
C LEU A 20 19.32 -15.52 10.50
N ALA A 21 18.43 -15.05 11.36
CA ALA A 21 17.02 -15.02 11.03
C ALA A 21 16.66 -13.90 10.06
N ALA A 22 17.33 -12.76 10.13
CA ALA A 22 16.99 -11.58 9.37
C ALA A 22 17.03 -11.75 7.84
N PRO A 23 18.05 -12.36 7.23
CA PRO A 23 18.10 -12.47 5.77
C PRO A 23 16.97 -13.24 5.14
N ALA A 24 16.50 -14.27 5.80
CA ALA A 24 15.40 -15.10 5.28
C ALA A 24 14.08 -14.32 5.23
N ALA A 25 13.84 -13.46 6.22
CA ALA A 25 12.63 -12.65 6.26
C ALA A 25 12.61 -11.57 5.18
N LEU A 26 13.76 -11.04 4.80
CA LEU A 26 13.85 -9.96 3.83
C LEU A 26 13.56 -10.39 2.40
N ALA A 27 13.69 -11.65 2.08
CA ALA A 27 13.51 -12.13 0.72
C ALA A 27 12.03 -12.23 0.31
N ALA A 28 11.11 -12.22 1.25
CA ALA A 28 9.74 -12.65 0.99
C ALA A 28 8.78 -11.52 0.67
N GLU A 29 8.72 -10.46 1.44
CA GLU A 29 7.64 -9.49 1.32
C GLU A 29 8.06 -8.10 1.71
N SER A 30 7.45 -7.10 1.07
CA SER A 30 7.53 -5.75 1.58
C SER A 30 6.13 -5.24 1.89
N THR A 31 6.01 -4.57 3.01
CA THR A 31 4.75 -4.03 3.51
C THR A 31 4.78 -2.52 3.43
N VAL A 32 3.70 -1.94 2.92
CA VAL A 32 3.50 -0.51 2.83
C VAL A 32 2.31 -0.15 3.71
N THR A 33 2.49 0.77 4.63
CA THR A 33 1.44 1.19 5.54
C THR A 33 0.88 2.54 5.12
N ILE A 34 -0.43 2.65 5.02
CA ILE A 34 -1.14 3.89 4.67
C ILE A 34 -1.88 4.38 5.90
N LYS A 35 -1.50 5.54 6.40
CA LYS A 35 -2.13 6.19 7.56
C LYS A 35 -2.78 7.51 7.20
N THR A 36 -2.33 8.17 6.15
CA THR A 36 -2.76 9.52 5.76
C THR A 36 -3.09 9.57 4.28
N ALA A 37 -3.73 10.67 3.87
CA ALA A 37 -4.02 10.92 2.47
C ALA A 37 -2.74 11.07 1.64
N GLU A 38 -1.72 11.65 2.22
CA GLU A 38 -0.42 11.80 1.57
C GLU A 38 0.24 10.46 1.31
N ASP A 39 0.12 9.52 2.25
CA ASP A 39 0.64 8.16 2.07
C ASP A 39 -0.02 7.49 0.86
N LEU A 40 -1.33 7.66 0.74
CA LEU A 40 -2.08 7.10 -0.38
C LEU A 40 -1.69 7.76 -1.70
N ALA A 41 -1.48 9.07 -1.70
CA ALA A 41 -1.02 9.80 -2.89
C ALA A 41 0.38 9.35 -3.31
N GLU A 42 1.24 9.07 -2.35
CA GLU A 42 2.58 8.54 -2.64
C GLU A 42 2.49 7.13 -3.24
N LEU A 43 1.62 6.29 -2.71
CA LEU A 43 1.35 4.97 -3.29
C LEU A 43 0.96 5.10 -4.77
N SER A 44 0.07 6.03 -5.08
CA SER A 44 -0.36 6.26 -6.45
C SER A 44 0.81 6.65 -7.35
N ARG A 45 1.69 7.54 -6.89
CA ARG A 45 2.87 7.94 -7.65
C ARG A 45 3.83 6.78 -7.90
N ASN A 46 4.01 5.93 -6.90
CA ASN A 46 4.89 4.77 -7.02
C ASN A 46 4.32 3.73 -7.99
N CYS A 47 3.01 3.61 -8.04
CA CYS A 47 2.32 2.67 -8.92
C CYS A 47 2.28 3.10 -10.39
N THR A 48 2.91 4.20 -10.76
CA THR A 48 3.14 4.50 -12.17
C THR A 48 4.08 3.48 -12.81
N LEU A 49 4.92 2.86 -12.01
CA LEU A 49 5.73 1.73 -12.44
C LEU A 49 4.92 0.46 -12.17
N ASP A 50 4.58 -0.26 -13.23
CA ASP A 50 3.66 -1.40 -13.16
C ASP A 50 4.19 -2.59 -12.37
N THR A 51 5.48 -2.66 -12.12
CA THR A 51 6.10 -3.72 -11.32
C THR A 51 6.29 -3.33 -9.85
N TRP A 52 6.11 -2.06 -9.50
CA TRP A 52 6.44 -1.58 -8.15
C TRP A 52 5.64 -2.29 -7.06
N SER A 53 4.35 -2.51 -7.29
CA SER A 53 3.47 -3.12 -6.28
C SER A 53 3.51 -4.65 -6.27
N GLN A 54 4.22 -5.28 -7.19
CA GLN A 54 4.32 -6.73 -7.22
C GLN A 54 4.94 -7.27 -5.92
N GLY A 55 4.28 -8.25 -5.33
CA GLY A 55 4.74 -8.87 -4.09
C GLY A 55 4.62 -7.98 -2.85
N LYS A 56 4.04 -6.80 -2.97
CA LYS A 56 3.85 -5.91 -1.82
C LYS A 56 2.46 -6.09 -1.22
N THR A 57 2.39 -5.91 0.09
CA THR A 57 1.13 -5.83 0.81
C THR A 57 0.96 -4.40 1.31
N VAL A 58 -0.10 -3.75 0.89
CA VAL A 58 -0.47 -2.41 1.33
C VAL A 58 -1.53 -2.54 2.41
N ILE A 59 -1.30 -1.93 3.56
CA ILE A 59 -2.20 -2.01 4.71
C ILE A 59 -2.72 -0.61 5.01
N LEU A 60 -4.03 -0.46 4.99
CA LEU A 60 -4.70 0.76 5.39
C LEU A 60 -4.95 0.70 6.89
N GLU A 61 -4.37 1.63 7.64
CA GLU A 61 -4.47 1.62 9.10
C GLU A 61 -5.50 2.59 9.65
N ASN A 62 -5.93 3.56 8.84
CA ASN A 62 -6.94 4.55 9.25
C ASN A 62 -7.89 4.80 8.09
N ASP A 63 -9.05 5.37 8.40
CA ASP A 63 -9.87 5.99 7.37
C ASP A 63 -9.09 7.14 6.75
N VAL A 64 -9.20 7.30 5.45
CA VAL A 64 -8.47 8.32 4.70
C VAL A 64 -9.46 9.22 3.98
N ASP A 65 -9.34 10.53 4.18
CA ASP A 65 -10.14 11.53 3.49
C ASP A 65 -9.26 12.24 2.46
N LEU A 66 -9.60 12.08 1.20
CA LEU A 66 -8.89 12.69 0.08
C LEU A 66 -9.40 14.09 -0.28
N HIS A 67 -10.35 14.61 0.48
CA HIS A 67 -10.92 15.93 0.20
C HIS A 67 -9.83 17.00 0.27
N GLY A 68 -9.72 17.80 -0.79
CA GLY A 68 -8.70 18.85 -0.87
C GLY A 68 -7.29 18.37 -1.17
N ILE A 69 -7.10 17.08 -1.36
CA ILE A 69 -5.81 16.48 -1.72
C ILE A 69 -5.77 16.27 -3.23
N ASP A 70 -4.65 16.64 -3.83
CA ASP A 70 -4.41 16.36 -5.25
C ASP A 70 -4.03 14.89 -5.43
N PHE A 71 -5.06 14.07 -5.57
CA PHE A 71 -4.91 12.64 -5.70
C PHE A 71 -5.18 12.18 -7.12
N THR A 72 -4.22 11.46 -7.68
CA THR A 72 -4.39 10.80 -8.97
C THR A 72 -4.74 9.33 -8.72
N PRO A 73 -5.75 8.77 -9.40
CA PRO A 73 -6.08 7.35 -9.28
C PRO A 73 -4.85 6.47 -9.45
N ILE A 74 -4.79 5.40 -8.67
CA ILE A 74 -3.65 4.47 -8.68
C ILE A 74 -3.55 3.87 -10.09
N PRO A 75 -2.46 4.12 -10.84
CA PRO A 75 -2.40 3.76 -12.25
C PRO A 75 -2.49 2.27 -12.51
N THR A 76 -1.75 1.48 -11.76
CA THR A 76 -1.76 0.03 -11.89
C THR A 76 -1.39 -0.61 -10.57
N PHE A 77 -2.06 -1.68 -10.21
CA PHE A 77 -1.82 -2.36 -8.94
C PHE A 77 -1.73 -3.87 -9.14
N SER A 78 -0.67 -4.47 -8.63
CA SER A 78 -0.41 -5.90 -8.77
C SER A 78 -0.10 -6.60 -7.44
N GLY A 79 -0.27 -5.91 -6.32
CA GLY A 79 -0.03 -6.45 -4.98
C GLY A 79 -1.30 -6.87 -4.25
N THR A 80 -1.24 -6.82 -2.93
CA THR A 80 -2.38 -7.05 -2.04
C THR A 80 -2.69 -5.76 -1.30
N PHE A 81 -3.94 -5.32 -1.37
CA PHE A 81 -4.41 -4.13 -0.65
C PHE A 81 -5.38 -4.56 0.44
N GLN A 82 -4.97 -4.37 1.70
CA GLN A 82 -5.76 -4.69 2.87
C GLN A 82 -6.41 -3.43 3.41
N GLY A 83 -7.70 -3.30 3.21
CA GLY A 83 -8.46 -2.14 3.68
C GLY A 83 -8.74 -2.15 5.18
N ASN A 84 -8.72 -3.32 5.80
CA ASN A 84 -8.98 -3.50 7.25
C ASN A 84 -10.31 -2.93 7.72
N GLY A 85 -11.31 -2.90 6.83
CA GLY A 85 -12.62 -2.33 7.14
C GLY A 85 -12.65 -0.81 7.13
N HIS A 86 -11.56 -0.15 6.76
CA HIS A 86 -11.51 1.31 6.70
C HIS A 86 -12.12 1.86 5.41
N THR A 87 -12.38 3.16 5.42
CA THR A 87 -12.99 3.87 4.31
C THR A 87 -12.02 4.91 3.73
N ILE A 88 -11.90 4.93 2.42
CA ILE A 88 -11.29 6.03 1.68
C ILE A 88 -12.42 6.89 1.14
N SER A 89 -12.48 8.14 1.56
CA SER A 89 -13.54 9.09 1.19
C SER A 89 -12.98 10.32 0.49
N GLY A 90 -13.87 11.17 0.00
CA GLY A 90 -13.47 12.43 -0.63
C GLY A 90 -12.83 12.28 -2.00
N LEU A 91 -12.89 11.11 -2.60
CA LEU A 91 -12.37 10.90 -3.96
C LEU A 91 -13.23 11.67 -4.95
N THR A 92 -12.60 12.50 -5.76
CA THR A 92 -13.29 13.24 -6.82
C THR A 92 -12.63 12.92 -8.16
N LEU A 93 -13.39 12.39 -9.07
CA LEU A 93 -12.93 12.02 -10.41
C LEU A 93 -13.52 12.97 -11.43
N THR A 94 -12.66 13.73 -12.08
CA THR A 94 -13.05 14.74 -13.07
C THR A 94 -12.31 14.53 -14.39
N GLY A 95 -12.71 15.24 -15.42
CA GLY A 95 -12.04 15.20 -16.71
C GLY A 95 -12.64 14.16 -17.65
N SER A 96 -11.96 13.89 -18.74
CA SER A 96 -12.36 12.93 -19.75
C SER A 96 -11.52 11.67 -19.67
N GLY A 97 -12.06 10.57 -20.15
CA GLY A 97 -11.41 9.27 -20.13
C GLY A 97 -12.38 8.19 -19.68
N ASN A 98 -12.09 6.95 -20.00
CA ASN A 98 -13.04 5.88 -19.78
C ASN A 98 -12.82 5.13 -18.46
N VAL A 99 -11.61 4.79 -18.12
CA VAL A 99 -11.36 3.98 -16.92
C VAL A 99 -11.07 4.88 -15.72
N ARG A 100 -11.97 4.88 -14.75
CA ARG A 100 -11.90 5.76 -13.59
C ARG A 100 -12.31 5.04 -12.32
N GLY A 101 -11.62 5.36 -11.24
CA GLY A 101 -11.87 4.81 -9.92
C GLY A 101 -10.69 5.10 -9.01
N LEU A 102 -10.67 4.51 -7.83
CA LEU A 102 -9.50 4.57 -6.96
C LEU A 102 -8.29 3.90 -7.64
N PHE A 103 -8.52 2.75 -8.26
CA PHE A 103 -7.55 2.05 -9.10
C PHE A 103 -7.96 2.20 -10.56
N ARG A 104 -7.03 2.55 -11.43
CA ARG A 104 -7.30 2.54 -12.87
C ARG A 104 -7.25 1.12 -13.42
N TYR A 105 -6.22 0.39 -13.07
CA TYR A 105 -6.06 -1.00 -13.49
C TYR A 105 -5.61 -1.86 -12.33
N ILE A 106 -6.25 -2.99 -12.16
CA ILE A 106 -5.86 -4.03 -11.20
C ILE A 106 -5.39 -5.22 -12.02
N GLN A 107 -4.15 -5.61 -11.84
CA GLN A 107 -3.55 -6.67 -12.64
C GLN A 107 -3.98 -8.05 -12.14
N THR A 108 -3.82 -9.04 -13.00
CA THR A 108 -4.09 -10.43 -12.66
C THR A 108 -3.26 -10.85 -11.45
N GLY A 109 -3.90 -11.48 -10.48
CA GLY A 109 -3.25 -11.93 -9.26
C GLY A 109 -3.25 -10.91 -8.13
N ALA A 110 -3.63 -9.66 -8.40
CA ALA A 110 -3.78 -8.67 -7.35
C ALA A 110 -5.03 -8.94 -6.50
N THR A 111 -4.99 -8.50 -5.26
CA THR A 111 -6.10 -8.64 -4.31
C THR A 111 -6.40 -7.29 -3.66
N VAL A 112 -7.67 -6.91 -3.63
CA VAL A 112 -8.16 -5.77 -2.86
C VAL A 112 -9.29 -6.28 -2.00
N GLN A 113 -9.20 -6.07 -0.69
CA GLN A 113 -10.19 -6.61 0.24
C GLN A 113 -10.46 -5.69 1.42
N ASP A 114 -11.65 -5.81 1.99
CA ASP A 114 -12.11 -5.10 3.18
C ASP A 114 -11.97 -3.58 3.08
N LEU A 115 -12.28 -3.03 1.92
CA LEU A 115 -12.13 -1.61 1.62
C LEU A 115 -13.45 -1.02 1.17
N THR A 116 -13.80 0.12 1.76
CA THR A 116 -14.91 0.96 1.29
C THR A 116 -14.36 2.22 0.65
N VAL A 117 -14.86 2.57 -0.52
CA VAL A 117 -14.48 3.79 -1.24
C VAL A 117 -15.72 4.64 -1.45
N MET A 118 -15.63 5.91 -1.06
CA MET A 118 -16.71 6.88 -1.25
C MET A 118 -16.17 8.08 -2.02
N GLY A 119 -16.92 8.52 -3.01
CA GLY A 119 -16.47 9.63 -3.82
C GLY A 119 -17.53 10.14 -4.77
N THR A 120 -17.15 11.12 -5.57
CA THR A 120 -17.99 11.77 -6.55
C THR A 120 -17.34 11.69 -7.92
N ILE A 121 -18.12 11.39 -8.93
CA ILE A 121 -17.63 11.33 -10.30
C ILE A 121 -18.29 12.46 -11.09
N HIS A 122 -17.45 13.32 -11.66
CA HIS A 122 -17.89 14.45 -12.49
C HIS A 122 -17.31 14.29 -13.89
N PRO A 123 -17.95 13.47 -14.75
CA PRO A 123 -17.41 13.23 -16.08
C PRO A 123 -17.55 14.46 -16.99
N ASN A 124 -16.53 14.71 -17.79
CA ASN A 124 -16.53 15.74 -18.82
C ASN A 124 -16.74 15.08 -20.18
N GLY A 125 -17.98 14.83 -20.56
CA GLY A 125 -18.31 14.16 -21.80
C GLY A 125 -18.68 12.71 -21.60
N HIS A 126 -18.61 11.92 -22.65
CA HIS A 126 -19.02 10.53 -22.61
C HIS A 126 -18.01 9.66 -21.83
N GLN A 127 -18.54 8.84 -20.93
CA GLN A 127 -17.74 7.95 -20.10
C GLN A 127 -18.33 6.53 -20.22
N ASP A 128 -17.49 5.57 -20.56
CA ASP A 128 -17.93 4.19 -20.71
C ASP A 128 -17.69 3.34 -19.46
N ASP A 129 -16.60 3.58 -18.77
CA ASP A 129 -16.21 2.83 -17.57
C ASP A 129 -16.01 3.78 -16.40
N LEU A 130 -17.01 3.87 -15.54
CA LEU A 130 -16.95 4.62 -14.29
C LEU A 130 -16.86 3.65 -13.12
N GLY A 131 -15.77 3.71 -12.36
CA GLY A 131 -15.59 2.75 -11.28
C GLY A 131 -14.92 3.24 -10.04
#